data_df4511f392fb94b6ccbd48ae3971755b
#
_entry.id   df4511f392fb94b6ccbd48ae3971755b
#
_cell.length_a   1.000
_cell.length_b   1.000
_cell.length_c   1.000
_cell.angle_alpha   90.00
_cell.angle_beta   90.00
_cell.angle_gamma   90.00
#
_symmetry.space_group_name_H-M   'P 1'
#
loop_
_entity.id
_entity.type
_entity.pdbx_description
1 polymer ?
#
loop_
_entity_poly.entity_id
_entity_poly.type
_entity_poly.pdbx_seq_one_letter_code
_entity_poly.pdbx_strand_id
1 'polypeptide(L)'
;MPYPAALHIVPRGAARGSSTVVFVHGSLDRGESFRRVMRRLPELTTLAYDRRGYQGSRAGGIVGLGGHVDDLLCVADAAREDSGAPVVAVGHSLGGDVVVAAALASPHTFGAVGVYEPPMPWLGFRRAQTGTAGAWPPVSPDSGEEAERFFSRMVGPAAWSRLTDEGRAQRRADGPALVADLRSLHGEGPPFDVTQLEVPLVVGMGGPTTRPHHRRTVEWLGAHVSGAVVYEIEGAQHGAHLSHPDHFATLTRLVVDRVPTAAR
;
A
#
# COMPACT_ATOMS: atom_id res chain seq x y z
N MET A 1 -11.11 -19.40 -7.23
CA MET A 1 -11.30 -18.65 -8.50
C MET A 1 -9.95 -18.26 -9.08
N PRO A 2 -9.77 -18.15 -10.42
CA PRO A 2 -8.52 -17.61 -10.97
C PRO A 2 -8.38 -16.13 -10.55
N TYR A 3 -7.13 -15.67 -10.41
CA TYR A 3 -6.84 -14.25 -10.21
C TYR A 3 -7.43 -13.39 -11.34
N PRO A 4 -7.83 -12.13 -11.06
CA PRO A 4 -8.38 -11.26 -12.10
C PRO A 4 -7.43 -11.13 -13.28
N ALA A 5 -7.90 -11.45 -14.49
CA ALA A 5 -7.08 -11.44 -15.72
C ALA A 5 -6.49 -10.04 -16.06
N ALA A 6 -7.10 -8.99 -15.51
CA ALA A 6 -6.63 -7.61 -15.67
C ALA A 6 -5.41 -7.27 -14.81
N LEU A 7 -5.00 -8.15 -13.88
CA LEU A 7 -3.94 -7.90 -12.92
C LEU A 7 -2.72 -8.78 -13.21
N HIS A 8 -1.56 -8.17 -13.24
CA HIS A 8 -0.28 -8.86 -13.24
C HIS A 8 0.08 -9.28 -11.81
N ILE A 9 0.11 -10.60 -11.57
CA ILE A 9 0.42 -11.18 -10.26
C ILE A 9 1.90 -11.54 -10.20
N VAL A 10 2.54 -11.20 -9.09
CA VAL A 10 3.93 -11.54 -8.75
C VAL A 10 3.89 -12.59 -7.63
N PRO A 11 3.85 -13.89 -7.96
CA PRO A 11 3.76 -14.94 -6.95
C PRO A 11 5.12 -15.22 -6.33
N ARG A 12 5.09 -15.68 -5.07
CA ARG A 12 6.23 -16.31 -4.45
C ARG A 12 5.85 -17.31 -3.36
N GLY A 13 6.34 -18.52 -3.54
CA GLY A 13 6.32 -19.59 -2.53
C GLY A 13 4.92 -20.07 -2.16
N ALA A 14 4.80 -21.32 -1.85
CA ALA A 14 3.60 -21.89 -1.27
C ALA A 14 4.04 -22.75 -0.06
N ALA A 15 3.95 -22.20 1.15
CA ALA A 15 4.04 -22.99 2.36
C ALA A 15 2.62 -23.43 2.71
N ARG A 16 2.31 -24.71 2.51
CA ARG A 16 0.97 -25.27 2.84
C ARG A 16 0.67 -25.06 4.33
N GLY A 17 -0.51 -24.53 4.63
CA GLY A 17 -1.01 -24.34 5.99
C GLY A 17 -0.56 -23.07 6.69
N SER A 18 0.20 -22.19 6.04
CA SER A 18 0.53 -20.87 6.56
C SER A 18 -0.43 -19.79 6.02
N SER A 19 -0.49 -18.63 6.68
CA SER A 19 -1.21 -17.48 6.16
C SER A 19 -0.69 -17.06 4.80
N THR A 20 -1.59 -16.57 3.94
CA THR A 20 -1.22 -15.97 2.66
C THR A 20 -1.15 -14.46 2.81
N VAL A 21 -0.02 -13.85 2.46
CA VAL A 21 0.20 -12.41 2.50
C VAL A 21 0.07 -11.81 1.12
N VAL A 22 -0.85 -10.85 0.97
CA VAL A 22 -1.04 -10.04 -0.24
C VAL A 22 -0.41 -8.67 -0.03
N PHE A 23 0.62 -8.33 -0.81
CA PHE A 23 1.24 -7.01 -0.77
C PHE A 23 0.61 -6.07 -1.79
N VAL A 24 0.31 -4.83 -1.34
CA VAL A 24 -0.33 -3.78 -2.13
C VAL A 24 0.58 -2.56 -2.22
N HIS A 25 1.06 -2.25 -3.43
CA HIS A 25 2.01 -1.17 -3.65
C HIS A 25 1.37 0.24 -3.63
N GLY A 26 2.19 1.26 -3.39
CA GLY A 26 1.81 2.66 -3.43
C GLY A 26 1.70 3.23 -4.84
N SER A 27 1.46 4.54 -4.93
CA SER A 27 1.42 5.26 -6.22
C SER A 27 2.78 5.28 -6.90
N LEU A 28 2.82 5.14 -8.23
CA LEU A 28 4.03 5.03 -9.08
C LEU A 28 4.99 3.90 -8.67
N ASP A 29 4.48 2.87 -8.02
CA ASP A 29 5.22 1.68 -7.66
C ASP A 29 4.64 0.43 -8.38
N ARG A 30 5.02 -0.77 -8.00
CA ARG A 30 4.67 -2.05 -8.62
C ARG A 30 4.81 -3.22 -7.66
N GLY A 31 4.18 -4.34 -7.95
CA GLY A 31 4.26 -5.55 -7.14
C GLY A 31 5.69 -6.08 -6.96
N GLU A 32 6.52 -5.98 -8.00
CA GLU A 32 7.93 -6.40 -7.96
C GLU A 32 8.76 -5.70 -6.87
N SER A 33 8.38 -4.51 -6.43
CA SER A 33 9.10 -3.79 -5.37
C SER A 33 9.14 -4.55 -4.04
N PHE A 34 8.16 -5.44 -3.81
CA PHE A 34 8.11 -6.28 -2.61
C PHE A 34 8.94 -7.57 -2.72
N ARG A 35 9.54 -7.90 -3.88
CA ARG A 35 10.27 -9.15 -4.07
C ARG A 35 11.39 -9.37 -3.04
N ARG A 36 12.04 -8.31 -2.57
CA ARG A 36 13.06 -8.40 -1.53
C ARG A 36 12.47 -8.77 -0.17
N VAL A 37 11.32 -8.23 0.18
CA VAL A 37 10.57 -8.55 1.41
C VAL A 37 10.07 -9.99 1.33
N MET A 38 9.41 -10.36 0.23
CA MET A 38 8.87 -11.71 0.01
C MET A 38 9.96 -12.78 0.14
N ARG A 39 11.20 -12.52 -0.31
CA ARG A 39 12.33 -13.45 -0.13
C ARG A 39 12.72 -13.70 1.31
N ARG A 40 12.34 -12.85 2.23
CA ARG A 40 12.62 -12.92 3.66
C ARG A 40 11.50 -13.59 4.48
N LEU A 41 10.48 -14.04 3.79
CA LEU A 41 9.29 -14.70 4.34
C LEU A 41 9.12 -16.10 3.73
N PRO A 42 10.15 -16.97 3.76
CA PRO A 42 10.08 -18.29 3.11
C PRO A 42 9.06 -19.22 3.74
N GLU A 43 8.66 -18.94 4.98
CA GLU A 43 7.67 -19.68 5.77
C GLU A 43 6.22 -19.30 5.40
N LEU A 44 6.02 -18.24 4.62
CA LEU A 44 4.70 -17.74 4.26
C LEU A 44 4.44 -17.91 2.75
N THR A 45 3.19 -18.14 2.40
CA THR A 45 2.74 -17.91 1.03
C THR A 45 2.63 -16.40 0.83
N THR A 46 3.31 -15.87 -0.17
CA THR A 46 3.32 -14.43 -0.44
C THR A 46 3.03 -14.15 -1.89
N LEU A 47 2.25 -13.12 -2.15
CA LEU A 47 2.05 -12.57 -3.49
C LEU A 47 1.98 -11.05 -3.42
N ALA A 48 2.32 -10.41 -4.52
CA ALA A 48 2.07 -9.02 -4.79
C ALA A 48 1.40 -8.92 -6.17
N TYR A 49 0.82 -7.78 -6.49
CA TYR A 49 0.27 -7.55 -7.82
C TYR A 49 0.50 -6.09 -8.23
N ASP A 50 0.56 -5.85 -9.54
CA ASP A 50 0.50 -4.49 -10.05
C ASP A 50 -0.95 -4.01 -9.97
N ARG A 51 -1.21 -2.92 -9.23
CA ARG A 51 -2.55 -2.33 -9.18
C ARG A 51 -2.98 -1.90 -10.59
N ARG A 52 -4.27 -1.96 -10.87
CA ARG A 52 -4.83 -1.59 -12.17
C ARG A 52 -4.34 -0.22 -12.62
N GLY A 53 -3.99 -0.08 -13.90
CA GLY A 53 -3.39 1.13 -14.46
C GLY A 53 -1.88 1.24 -14.30
N TYR A 54 -1.24 0.36 -13.52
CA TYR A 54 0.21 0.35 -13.30
C TYR A 54 0.88 -0.83 -14.01
N GLN A 55 2.06 -0.59 -14.54
CA GLN A 55 3.00 -1.59 -15.07
C GLN A 55 2.32 -2.71 -15.87
N GLY A 56 2.42 -3.95 -15.45
CA GLY A 56 1.83 -5.13 -16.12
C GLY A 56 0.28 -5.14 -16.11
N SER A 57 -0.36 -4.34 -15.24
CA SER A 57 -1.82 -4.21 -15.14
C SER A 57 -2.38 -2.97 -15.87
N ARG A 58 -1.57 -2.30 -16.70
CA ARG A 58 -1.96 -1.07 -17.41
C ARG A 58 -3.14 -1.29 -18.35
N ALA A 59 -3.18 -2.44 -19.02
CA ALA A 59 -4.28 -2.81 -19.92
C ALA A 59 -5.63 -2.99 -19.20
N GLY A 60 -5.65 -3.17 -17.89
CA GLY A 60 -6.87 -3.29 -17.08
C GLY A 60 -7.65 -1.97 -16.92
N GLY A 61 -7.13 -0.87 -17.46
CA GLY A 61 -7.74 0.46 -17.37
C GLY A 61 -7.40 1.22 -16.10
N ILE A 62 -7.98 2.40 -15.95
CA ILE A 62 -7.74 3.32 -14.83
C ILE A 62 -8.93 3.27 -13.89
N VAL A 63 -8.64 3.12 -12.60
CA VAL A 63 -9.64 3.12 -11.53
C VAL A 63 -9.22 4.04 -10.38
N GLY A 64 -10.19 4.46 -9.58
CA GLY A 64 -9.93 5.13 -8.29
C GLY A 64 -9.86 4.14 -7.14
N LEU A 65 -9.88 4.67 -5.90
CA LEU A 65 -9.77 3.89 -4.68
C LEU A 65 -10.76 2.70 -4.63
N GLY A 66 -12.04 2.91 -4.95
CA GLY A 66 -13.06 1.85 -4.95
C GLY A 66 -12.71 0.69 -5.88
N GLY A 67 -12.25 0.97 -7.10
CA GLY A 67 -11.83 -0.09 -8.02
C GLY A 67 -10.58 -0.85 -7.56
N HIS A 68 -9.66 -0.21 -6.84
CA HIS A 68 -8.54 -0.89 -6.21
C HIS A 68 -8.97 -1.75 -5.02
N VAL A 69 -10.01 -1.33 -4.29
CA VAL A 69 -10.65 -2.13 -3.23
C VAL A 69 -11.23 -3.41 -3.82
N ASP A 70 -12.04 -3.29 -4.89
CA ASP A 70 -12.63 -4.44 -5.57
C ASP A 70 -11.56 -5.42 -6.07
N ASP A 71 -10.48 -4.91 -6.66
CA ASP A 71 -9.35 -5.71 -7.11
C ASP A 71 -8.69 -6.48 -5.96
N LEU A 72 -8.44 -5.82 -4.83
CA LEU A 72 -7.81 -6.46 -3.67
C LEU A 72 -8.72 -7.55 -3.08
N LEU A 73 -10.02 -7.30 -2.99
CA LEU A 73 -10.98 -8.32 -2.51
C LEU A 73 -10.98 -9.55 -3.42
N CYS A 74 -11.01 -9.36 -4.75
CA CYS A 74 -10.91 -10.46 -5.70
C CYS A 74 -9.59 -11.22 -5.60
N VAL A 75 -8.46 -10.52 -5.41
CA VAL A 75 -7.14 -11.15 -5.21
C VAL A 75 -7.10 -11.94 -3.92
N ALA A 76 -7.66 -11.41 -2.84
CA ALA A 76 -7.71 -12.08 -1.54
C ALA A 76 -8.58 -13.32 -1.58
N ASP A 77 -9.72 -13.29 -2.27
CA ASP A 77 -10.60 -14.46 -2.41
C ASP A 77 -9.92 -15.57 -3.23
N ALA A 78 -9.29 -15.22 -4.35
CA ALA A 78 -8.51 -16.17 -5.14
C ALA A 78 -7.35 -16.77 -4.33
N ALA A 79 -6.64 -15.97 -3.56
CA ALA A 79 -5.54 -16.42 -2.70
C ALA A 79 -6.02 -17.36 -1.59
N ARG A 80 -7.21 -17.12 -1.02
CA ARG A 80 -7.82 -17.98 -0.01
C ARG A 80 -8.23 -19.32 -0.60
N GLU A 81 -8.83 -19.32 -1.79
CA GLU A 81 -9.21 -20.56 -2.48
C GLU A 81 -8.00 -21.41 -2.85
N ASP A 82 -6.91 -20.78 -3.30
CA ASP A 82 -5.68 -21.46 -3.70
C ASP A 82 -4.93 -22.08 -2.49
N SER A 83 -4.85 -21.35 -1.39
CA SER A 83 -4.06 -21.75 -0.21
C SER A 83 -4.86 -22.52 0.84
N GLY A 84 -6.17 -22.30 0.94
CA GLY A 84 -7.01 -22.76 2.05
C GLY A 84 -6.66 -22.12 3.41
N ALA A 85 -5.85 -21.03 3.39
CA ALA A 85 -5.31 -20.39 4.59
C ALA A 85 -5.89 -18.97 4.79
N PRO A 86 -5.85 -18.42 6.01
CA PRO A 86 -6.21 -17.02 6.26
C PRO A 86 -5.41 -16.06 5.38
N VAL A 87 -6.07 -15.05 4.85
CA VAL A 87 -5.41 -14.01 4.05
C VAL A 87 -5.10 -12.80 4.93
N VAL A 88 -3.91 -12.27 4.75
CA VAL A 88 -3.41 -11.05 5.37
C VAL A 88 -3.04 -10.07 4.26
N ALA A 89 -3.42 -8.81 4.37
CA ALA A 89 -3.02 -7.79 3.41
C ALA A 89 -2.04 -6.80 4.04
N VAL A 90 -0.97 -6.45 3.31
CA VAL A 90 0.03 -5.48 3.73
C VAL A 90 0.21 -4.42 2.65
N GLY A 91 -0.15 -3.17 2.97
CA GLY A 91 -0.12 -2.04 2.05
C GLY A 91 0.97 -1.03 2.36
N HIS A 92 1.63 -0.51 1.32
CA HIS A 92 2.58 0.59 1.40
C HIS A 92 1.97 1.86 0.83
N SER A 93 2.11 2.99 1.53
CA SER A 93 1.62 4.28 1.05
C SER A 93 0.12 4.19 0.67
N LEU A 94 -0.30 4.64 -0.50
CA LEU A 94 -1.68 4.52 -0.97
C LEU A 94 -2.19 3.07 -0.97
N GLY A 95 -1.32 2.08 -1.18
CA GLY A 95 -1.68 0.67 -0.98
C GLY A 95 -2.17 0.38 0.43
N GLY A 96 -1.71 1.14 1.44
CA GLY A 96 -2.23 1.10 2.81
C GLY A 96 -3.66 1.61 2.91
N ASP A 97 -4.00 2.71 2.21
CA ASP A 97 -5.38 3.22 2.16
C ASP A 97 -6.32 2.20 1.48
N VAL A 98 -5.84 1.54 0.40
CA VAL A 98 -6.60 0.47 -0.27
C VAL A 98 -6.85 -0.70 0.68
N VAL A 99 -5.84 -1.13 1.45
CA VAL A 99 -5.95 -2.24 2.41
C VAL A 99 -6.97 -1.92 3.50
N VAL A 100 -6.90 -0.72 4.09
CA VAL A 100 -7.87 -0.30 5.13
C VAL A 100 -9.27 -0.21 4.55
N ALA A 101 -9.45 0.40 3.38
CA ALA A 101 -10.75 0.52 2.74
C ALA A 101 -11.36 -0.86 2.40
N ALA A 102 -10.54 -1.81 1.93
CA ALA A 102 -10.98 -3.18 1.66
C ALA A 102 -11.38 -3.93 2.93
N ALA A 103 -10.62 -3.77 4.02
CA ALA A 103 -10.93 -4.38 5.31
C ALA A 103 -12.21 -3.81 5.94
N LEU A 104 -12.50 -2.52 5.74
CA LEU A 104 -13.76 -1.90 6.14
C LEU A 104 -14.94 -2.38 5.29
N ALA A 105 -14.74 -2.52 3.97
CA ALA A 105 -15.78 -2.98 3.06
C ALA A 105 -16.14 -4.46 3.26
N SER A 106 -15.16 -5.29 3.64
CA SER A 106 -15.34 -6.74 3.85
C SER A 106 -14.48 -7.23 5.03
N PRO A 107 -14.94 -7.03 6.29
CA PRO A 107 -14.16 -7.37 7.50
C PRO A 107 -13.75 -8.83 7.60
N HIS A 108 -14.53 -9.75 7.01
CA HIS A 108 -14.26 -11.18 7.06
C HIS A 108 -13.23 -11.68 6.01
N THR A 109 -12.80 -10.80 5.11
CA THR A 109 -11.84 -11.17 4.06
C THR A 109 -10.45 -11.37 4.62
N PHE A 110 -10.06 -10.57 5.61
CA PHE A 110 -8.70 -10.56 6.14
C PHE A 110 -8.66 -10.99 7.60
N GLY A 111 -7.72 -11.87 7.95
CA GLY A 111 -7.46 -12.22 9.34
C GLY A 111 -6.76 -11.10 10.12
N ALA A 112 -5.95 -10.31 9.43
CA ALA A 112 -5.29 -9.12 9.94
C ALA A 112 -4.81 -8.25 8.77
N VAL A 113 -4.55 -6.97 9.01
CA VAL A 113 -4.01 -6.05 7.98
C VAL A 113 -2.83 -5.25 8.52
N GLY A 114 -1.89 -4.93 7.62
CA GLY A 114 -0.75 -4.09 7.89
C GLY A 114 -0.67 -2.92 6.92
N VAL A 115 -0.27 -1.76 7.41
CA VAL A 115 -0.05 -0.59 6.56
C VAL A 115 1.27 0.08 6.91
N TYR A 116 2.00 0.55 5.91
CA TYR A 116 3.22 1.31 6.11
C TYR A 116 3.04 2.72 5.53
N GLU A 117 3.06 3.72 6.42
CA GLU A 117 2.93 5.15 6.09
C GLU A 117 1.78 5.46 5.11
N PRO A 118 0.52 5.05 5.40
CA PRO A 118 -0.61 5.42 4.56
C PRO A 118 -0.77 6.95 4.57
N PRO A 119 -1.04 7.59 3.41
CA PRO A 119 -1.05 9.05 3.34
C PRO A 119 -2.21 9.72 4.07
N MET A 120 -3.43 9.18 4.00
CA MET A 120 -4.67 9.68 4.65
C MET A 120 -4.76 11.23 4.71
N PRO A 121 -4.72 11.95 3.58
CA PRO A 121 -4.62 13.41 3.57
C PRO A 121 -5.81 14.12 4.21
N TRP A 122 -6.97 13.46 4.31
CA TRP A 122 -8.16 13.99 5.00
C TRP A 122 -7.99 14.16 6.51
N LEU A 123 -6.99 13.51 7.13
CA LEU A 123 -6.63 13.75 8.54
C LEU A 123 -5.96 15.11 8.75
N GLY A 124 -5.60 15.83 7.69
CA GLY A 124 -5.13 17.21 7.74
C GLY A 124 -3.68 17.41 8.20
N PHE A 125 -2.94 16.36 8.57
CA PHE A 125 -1.57 16.50 9.11
C PHE A 125 -0.57 17.09 8.13
N ARG A 126 -0.81 16.95 6.84
CA ARG A 126 0.01 17.57 5.81
C ARG A 126 -0.23 19.08 5.70
N ARG A 127 -1.47 19.53 5.90
CA ARG A 127 -1.85 20.94 5.87
C ARG A 127 -1.13 21.77 6.92
N ALA A 128 -1.00 21.20 8.14
CA ALA A 128 -0.36 21.87 9.25
C ALA A 128 1.13 22.19 9.02
N GLN A 129 1.78 21.59 8.04
CA GLN A 129 3.21 21.78 7.77
C GLN A 129 3.52 22.83 6.71
N THR A 130 2.63 23.07 5.78
CA THR A 130 2.88 23.95 4.62
C THR A 130 2.36 25.38 4.82
N GLY A 131 1.61 25.63 5.91
CA GLY A 131 1.02 26.95 6.17
C GLY A 131 0.02 27.44 5.12
N THR A 132 -0.04 26.78 3.99
CA THR A 132 -1.03 27.04 2.93
C THR A 132 -2.25 26.17 3.20
N ALA A 133 -3.43 26.71 3.07
CA ALA A 133 -4.70 25.99 3.20
C ALA A 133 -4.73 24.84 2.18
N GLY A 134 -4.10 23.81 2.55
CA GLY A 134 -4.10 22.40 2.20
C GLY A 134 -4.53 21.93 0.83
N ALA A 135 -4.46 22.74 -0.20
CA ALA A 135 -4.58 22.22 -1.55
C ALA A 135 -3.31 21.43 -1.89
N TRP A 136 -3.49 20.17 -2.24
CA TRP A 136 -2.49 19.46 -3.03
C TRP A 136 -2.11 20.36 -4.23
N PRO A 137 -0.83 20.46 -4.63
CA PRO A 137 -0.48 21.20 -5.81
C PRO A 137 -1.40 20.78 -6.97
N PRO A 138 -1.91 21.70 -7.78
CA PRO A 138 -2.76 21.35 -8.91
C PRO A 138 -2.10 20.22 -9.71
N VAL A 139 -2.86 19.16 -9.96
CA VAL A 139 -2.40 18.05 -10.80
C VAL A 139 -2.12 18.61 -12.20
N SER A 140 -0.96 18.29 -12.76
CA SER A 140 -0.66 18.69 -14.15
C SER A 140 -1.72 18.15 -15.11
N PRO A 141 -2.13 18.92 -16.11
CA PRO A 141 -2.95 18.39 -17.19
C PRO A 141 -2.24 17.28 -17.98
N ASP A 142 -0.91 17.30 -18.03
CA ASP A 142 -0.09 16.19 -18.52
C ASP A 142 0.21 15.22 -17.38
N SER A 143 -0.38 14.02 -17.46
CA SER A 143 -0.21 12.98 -16.44
C SER A 143 1.21 12.42 -16.38
N GLY A 144 1.96 12.46 -17.49
CA GLY A 144 3.36 12.04 -17.52
C GLY A 144 4.27 13.03 -16.79
N GLU A 145 4.00 14.35 -16.91
CA GLU A 145 4.67 15.38 -16.12
C GLU A 145 4.32 15.24 -14.64
N GLU A 146 3.07 14.93 -14.31
CA GLU A 146 2.69 14.71 -12.91
C GLU A 146 3.43 13.52 -12.31
N ALA A 147 3.64 12.44 -13.07
CA ALA A 147 4.44 11.31 -12.64
C ALA A 147 5.90 11.72 -12.34
N GLU A 148 6.51 12.53 -13.16
CA GLU A 148 7.85 13.08 -12.94
C GLU A 148 7.90 13.96 -11.69
N ARG A 149 6.95 14.87 -11.53
CA ARG A 149 6.84 15.75 -10.36
C ARG A 149 6.64 14.94 -9.08
N PHE A 150 5.75 13.95 -9.12
CA PHE A 150 5.47 13.08 -7.97
C PHE A 150 6.71 12.28 -7.58
N PHE A 151 7.37 11.63 -8.55
CA PHE A 151 8.58 10.85 -8.29
C PHE A 151 9.69 11.73 -7.71
N SER A 152 9.95 12.89 -8.32
CA SER A 152 10.97 13.83 -7.86
C SER A 152 10.70 14.33 -6.44
N ARG A 153 9.44 14.54 -6.10
CA ARG A 153 9.00 14.95 -4.77
C ARG A 153 9.15 13.81 -3.74
N MET A 154 8.85 12.56 -4.12
CA MET A 154 8.86 11.42 -3.20
C MET A 154 10.26 10.82 -3.01
N VAL A 155 11.04 10.71 -4.06
CA VAL A 155 12.34 10.01 -4.08
C VAL A 155 13.52 10.96 -4.26
N GLY A 156 13.27 12.13 -4.82
CA GLY A 156 14.26 13.16 -5.10
C GLY A 156 14.57 13.35 -6.58
N PRO A 157 14.89 14.59 -7.02
CA PRO A 157 15.14 14.91 -8.43
C PRO A 157 16.36 14.16 -8.99
N ALA A 158 17.40 13.96 -8.17
CA ALA A 158 18.57 13.19 -8.58
C ALA A 158 18.25 11.70 -8.85
N ALA A 159 17.23 11.14 -8.19
CA ALA A 159 16.78 9.78 -8.46
C ALA A 159 16.07 9.67 -9.82
N TRP A 160 15.28 10.68 -10.18
CA TRP A 160 14.66 10.76 -11.51
C TRP A 160 15.72 10.81 -12.62
N SER A 161 16.71 11.68 -12.47
CA SER A 161 17.78 11.84 -13.45
C SER A 161 18.63 10.57 -13.65
N ARG A 162 18.73 9.71 -12.64
CA ARG A 162 19.44 8.41 -12.74
C ARG A 162 18.63 7.30 -13.40
N LEU A 163 17.33 7.49 -13.62
CA LEU A 163 16.54 6.52 -14.37
C LEU A 163 17.01 6.48 -15.84
N THR A 164 16.95 5.32 -16.44
CA THR A 164 17.10 5.16 -17.90
C THR A 164 15.93 5.85 -18.61
N ASP A 165 16.08 6.13 -19.90
CA ASP A 165 14.98 6.70 -20.73
C ASP A 165 13.76 5.79 -20.71
N GLU A 166 13.94 4.49 -20.80
CA GLU A 166 12.88 3.50 -20.67
C GLU A 166 12.21 3.56 -19.27
N GLY A 167 13.01 3.65 -18.20
CA GLY A 167 12.50 3.78 -16.84
C GLY A 167 11.66 5.05 -16.64
N ARG A 168 12.07 6.18 -17.22
CA ARG A 168 11.28 7.43 -17.22
C ARG A 168 10.00 7.28 -18.06
N ALA A 169 10.09 6.67 -19.24
CA ALA A 169 8.94 6.44 -20.10
C ALA A 169 7.89 5.54 -19.41
N GLN A 170 8.33 4.48 -18.74
CA GLN A 170 7.44 3.60 -17.96
C GLN A 170 6.73 4.35 -16.83
N ARG A 171 7.45 5.21 -16.07
CA ARG A 171 6.86 6.02 -15.00
C ARG A 171 5.85 7.03 -15.54
N ARG A 172 6.16 7.68 -16.67
CA ARG A 172 5.21 8.59 -17.32
C ARG A 172 3.97 7.89 -17.84
N ALA A 173 4.12 6.64 -18.34
CA ALA A 173 2.99 5.81 -18.77
C ALA A 173 2.06 5.39 -17.63
N ASP A 174 2.55 5.37 -16.38
CA ASP A 174 1.74 5.15 -15.17
C ASP A 174 1.05 6.45 -14.67
N GLY A 175 1.32 7.60 -15.30
CA GLY A 175 0.79 8.91 -14.93
C GLY A 175 -0.74 8.97 -14.83
N PRO A 176 -1.52 8.41 -15.79
CA PRO A 176 -2.98 8.41 -15.67
C PRO A 176 -3.49 7.72 -14.41
N ALA A 177 -2.89 6.59 -14.00
CA ALA A 177 -3.24 5.89 -12.77
C ALA A 177 -2.87 6.72 -11.53
N LEU A 178 -1.69 7.34 -11.52
CA LEU A 178 -1.29 8.28 -10.46
C LEU A 178 -2.30 9.41 -10.28
N VAL A 179 -2.74 10.03 -11.38
CA VAL A 179 -3.71 11.14 -11.34
C VAL A 179 -5.03 10.66 -10.74
N ALA A 180 -5.50 9.45 -11.10
CA ALA A 180 -6.70 8.86 -10.51
C ALA A 180 -6.54 8.58 -9.01
N ASP A 181 -5.39 8.04 -8.60
CA ASP A 181 -5.02 7.84 -7.20
C ASP A 181 -5.11 9.16 -6.41
N LEU A 182 -4.44 10.21 -6.90
CA LEU A 182 -4.42 11.51 -6.23
C LEU A 182 -5.82 12.11 -6.10
N ARG A 183 -6.63 12.02 -7.15
CA ARG A 183 -8.01 12.51 -7.13
C ARG A 183 -8.88 11.74 -6.13
N SER A 184 -8.70 10.43 -6.02
CA SER A 184 -9.47 9.59 -5.09
C SER A 184 -9.22 9.95 -3.62
N LEU A 185 -8.01 10.43 -3.29
CA LEU A 185 -7.65 10.82 -1.92
C LEU A 185 -8.01 12.27 -1.57
N HIS A 186 -8.35 13.10 -2.56
CA HIS A 186 -8.57 14.54 -2.37
C HIS A 186 -10.01 14.97 -2.68
N GLY A 187 -11.00 14.07 -2.48
CA GLY A 187 -12.42 14.37 -2.58
C GLY A 187 -12.92 15.35 -1.51
N GLU A 188 -14.23 15.62 -1.51
CA GLU A 188 -14.88 16.58 -0.59
C GLU A 188 -14.90 16.12 0.88
N GLY A 189 -14.54 14.86 1.17
CA GLY A 189 -14.51 14.29 2.53
C GLY A 189 -13.63 13.05 2.61
N PRO A 190 -13.52 12.46 3.82
CA PRO A 190 -12.81 11.21 4.00
C PRO A 190 -13.50 10.09 3.20
N PRO A 191 -12.75 9.32 2.39
CA PRO A 191 -13.33 8.22 1.61
C PRO A 191 -13.82 7.06 2.50
N PHE A 192 -13.35 6.99 3.72
CA PHE A 192 -13.74 6.01 4.76
C PHE A 192 -13.38 6.51 6.15
N ASP A 193 -14.05 5.94 7.16
CA ASP A 193 -13.73 6.16 8.57
C ASP A 193 -12.94 4.98 9.12
N VAL A 194 -11.62 5.16 9.25
CA VAL A 194 -10.72 4.10 9.72
C VAL A 194 -10.95 3.71 11.18
N THR A 195 -11.61 4.54 11.98
CA THR A 195 -11.92 4.22 13.38
C THR A 195 -12.94 3.08 13.53
N GLN A 196 -13.66 2.76 12.44
CA GLN A 196 -14.60 1.64 12.36
C GLN A 196 -13.92 0.31 11.99
N LEU A 197 -12.58 0.27 11.89
CA LEU A 197 -11.86 -0.94 11.53
C LEU A 197 -11.91 -1.96 12.68
N GLU A 198 -12.52 -3.12 12.42
CA GLU A 198 -12.61 -4.24 13.37
C GLU A 198 -11.49 -5.28 13.18
N VAL A 199 -10.87 -5.31 11.99
CA VAL A 199 -9.78 -6.23 11.66
C VAL A 199 -8.50 -5.79 12.39
N PRO A 200 -7.75 -6.72 13.01
CA PRO A 200 -6.48 -6.39 13.67
C PRO A 200 -5.53 -5.62 12.74
N LEU A 201 -4.99 -4.51 13.24
CA LEU A 201 -4.15 -3.58 12.47
C LEU A 201 -2.73 -3.47 13.03
N VAL A 202 -1.74 -3.57 12.15
CA VAL A 202 -0.36 -3.14 12.43
C VAL A 202 -0.02 -1.95 11.55
N VAL A 203 0.47 -0.87 12.14
CA VAL A 203 0.82 0.35 11.43
C VAL A 203 2.33 0.58 11.50
N GLY A 204 3.01 0.55 10.36
CA GLY A 204 4.43 0.79 10.24
C GLY A 204 4.76 2.23 9.90
N MET A 205 5.90 2.72 10.40
CA MET A 205 6.51 3.99 10.00
C MET A 205 8.02 3.91 9.97
N GLY A 206 8.64 4.85 9.27
CA GLY A 206 10.09 5.05 9.31
C GLY A 206 10.56 5.72 10.61
N GLY A 207 11.88 5.78 10.78
CA GLY A 207 12.53 6.43 11.91
C GLY A 207 12.32 7.95 11.94
N PRO A 208 13.08 8.67 12.81
CA PRO A 208 12.90 10.12 13.00
C PRO A 208 13.07 10.98 11.75
N THR A 209 13.73 10.46 10.72
CA THR A 209 13.95 11.14 9.42
C THR A 209 12.78 10.99 8.44
N THR A 210 11.77 10.19 8.78
CA THR A 210 10.56 10.10 7.93
C THR A 210 9.80 11.43 7.95
N ARG A 211 8.96 11.63 6.94
CA ARG A 211 8.21 12.90 6.82
C ARG A 211 7.24 13.07 8.00
N PRO A 212 7.23 14.24 8.65
CA PRO A 212 6.43 14.45 9.86
C PRO A 212 4.94 14.16 9.71
N HIS A 213 4.34 14.35 8.53
CA HIS A 213 2.93 14.03 8.32
C HIS A 213 2.68 12.52 8.30
N HIS A 214 3.60 11.70 7.75
CA HIS A 214 3.47 10.24 7.82
C HIS A 214 3.54 9.76 9.26
N ARG A 215 4.51 10.26 10.04
CA ARG A 215 4.61 9.95 11.46
C ARG A 215 3.33 10.29 12.21
N ARG A 216 2.80 11.52 12.03
CA ARG A 216 1.53 11.94 12.66
C ARG A 216 0.35 11.08 12.27
N THR A 217 0.26 10.66 11.00
CA THR A 217 -0.79 9.74 10.54
C THR A 217 -0.70 8.42 11.27
N VAL A 218 0.50 7.84 11.38
CA VAL A 218 0.72 6.55 12.07
C VAL A 218 0.45 6.65 13.57
N GLU A 219 0.94 7.70 14.23
CA GLU A 219 0.67 7.96 15.66
C GLU A 219 -0.83 8.13 15.91
N TRP A 220 -1.52 8.84 15.02
CA TRP A 220 -2.97 9.01 15.10
C TRP A 220 -3.71 7.68 14.94
N LEU A 221 -3.34 6.86 13.98
CA LEU A 221 -3.91 5.53 13.78
C LEU A 221 -3.71 4.64 15.01
N GLY A 222 -2.51 4.64 15.58
CA GLY A 222 -2.20 3.90 16.80
C GLY A 222 -3.03 4.34 18.03
N ALA A 223 -3.44 5.62 18.06
CA ALA A 223 -4.23 6.18 19.15
C ALA A 223 -5.76 6.01 18.97
N HIS A 224 -6.26 5.90 17.73
CA HIS A 224 -7.69 5.96 17.43
C HIS A 224 -8.28 4.67 16.88
N VAL A 225 -7.44 3.73 16.40
CA VAL A 225 -7.91 2.42 15.96
C VAL A 225 -7.72 1.41 17.09
N SER A 226 -8.80 0.79 17.53
CA SER A 226 -8.77 -0.14 18.67
C SER A 226 -7.82 -1.31 18.43
N GLY A 227 -6.90 -1.55 19.37
CA GLY A 227 -5.94 -2.65 19.30
C GLY A 227 -4.88 -2.51 18.20
N ALA A 228 -4.74 -1.35 17.58
CA ALA A 228 -3.68 -1.10 16.60
C ALA A 228 -2.28 -1.19 17.25
N VAL A 229 -1.36 -1.83 16.55
CA VAL A 229 0.05 -1.95 16.97
C VAL A 229 0.90 -1.06 16.07
N VAL A 230 1.69 -0.16 16.67
CA VAL A 230 2.63 0.69 15.92
C VAL A 230 4.01 0.04 15.91
N TYR A 231 4.64 -0.02 14.74
CA TYR A 231 5.99 -0.55 14.54
C TYR A 231 6.86 0.47 13.80
N GLU A 232 7.92 0.94 14.44
CA GLU A 232 8.90 1.84 13.85
C GLU A 232 10.06 1.04 13.23
N ILE A 233 10.41 1.34 11.98
CA ILE A 233 11.60 0.82 11.30
C ILE A 233 12.70 1.88 11.42
N GLU A 234 13.60 1.69 12.36
CA GLU A 234 14.71 2.61 12.60
C GLU A 234 15.55 2.82 11.33
N GLY A 235 15.94 4.06 11.06
CA GLY A 235 16.72 4.45 9.88
C GLY A 235 15.97 4.43 8.55
N ALA A 236 14.77 3.86 8.51
CA ALA A 236 13.97 3.86 7.29
C ALA A 236 13.25 5.18 7.07
N GLN A 237 12.93 5.42 5.80
CA GLN A 237 12.03 6.45 5.33
C GLN A 237 10.85 5.80 4.59
N HIS A 238 10.10 6.58 3.82
CA HIS A 238 8.90 6.12 3.13
C HIS A 238 9.08 4.83 2.30
N GLY A 239 10.23 4.61 1.68
CA GLY A 239 10.54 3.43 0.86
C GLY A 239 11.13 2.23 1.64
N ALA A 240 10.69 1.95 2.87
CA ALA A 240 11.27 0.91 3.73
C ALA A 240 11.26 -0.50 3.11
N HIS A 241 10.24 -0.87 2.34
CA HIS A 241 10.18 -2.17 1.65
C HIS A 241 11.34 -2.38 0.65
N LEU A 242 11.93 -1.29 0.15
CA LEU A 242 13.11 -1.32 -0.73
C LEU A 242 14.42 -1.23 0.05
N SER A 243 14.50 -0.32 1.03
CA SER A 243 15.74 0.01 1.75
C SER A 243 15.99 -0.87 2.97
N HIS A 244 14.94 -1.31 3.66
CA HIS A 244 14.98 -2.11 4.89
C HIS A 244 14.08 -3.35 4.80
N PRO A 245 14.28 -4.21 3.78
CA PRO A 245 13.37 -5.33 3.52
C PRO A 245 13.31 -6.36 4.65
N ASP A 246 14.35 -6.49 5.47
CA ASP A 246 14.36 -7.38 6.65
C ASP A 246 13.39 -6.89 7.73
N HIS A 247 13.44 -5.60 8.05
CA HIS A 247 12.53 -4.99 9.03
C HIS A 247 11.10 -4.89 8.51
N PHE A 248 10.93 -4.68 7.18
CA PHE A 248 9.59 -4.74 6.58
C PHE A 248 9.01 -6.16 6.62
N ALA A 249 9.85 -7.20 6.50
CA ALA A 249 9.43 -8.59 6.72
C ALA A 249 9.06 -8.84 8.18
N THR A 250 9.75 -8.23 9.15
CA THR A 250 9.37 -8.28 10.57
C THR A 250 8.00 -7.62 10.80
N LEU A 251 7.74 -6.43 10.22
CA LEU A 251 6.40 -5.82 10.23
C LEU A 251 5.36 -6.80 9.69
N THR A 252 5.65 -7.47 8.57
CA THR A 252 4.72 -8.43 7.97
C THR A 252 4.43 -9.61 8.89
N ARG A 253 5.44 -10.15 9.58
CA ARG A 253 5.24 -11.21 10.59
C ARG A 253 4.36 -10.75 11.74
N LEU A 254 4.58 -9.53 12.24
CA LEU A 254 3.72 -8.94 13.28
C LEU A 254 2.26 -8.87 12.84
N VAL A 255 1.98 -8.60 11.55
CA VAL A 255 0.61 -8.64 11.01
C VAL A 255 0.07 -10.07 11.02
N VAL A 256 0.85 -11.05 10.57
CA VAL A 256 0.45 -12.48 10.56
C VAL A 256 0.18 -12.99 11.97
N ASP A 257 0.99 -12.60 12.95
CA ASP A 257 0.84 -12.97 14.36
C ASP A 257 -0.44 -12.41 15.00
N ARG A 258 -1.09 -11.42 14.36
CA ARG A 258 -2.37 -10.87 14.82
C ARG A 258 -3.59 -11.61 14.27
N VAL A 259 -3.41 -12.54 13.35
CA VAL A 259 -4.52 -13.38 12.86
C VAL A 259 -5.11 -14.15 14.03
N PRO A 260 -6.42 -14.00 14.34
CA PRO A 260 -7.04 -14.74 15.41
C PRO A 260 -6.87 -16.24 15.20
N THR A 261 -6.34 -16.93 16.19
CA THR A 261 -6.39 -18.40 16.21
C THR A 261 -7.85 -18.79 16.28
N ALA A 262 -8.36 -19.51 15.27
CA ALA A 262 -9.69 -20.06 15.34
C ALA A 262 -9.81 -20.79 16.69
N ALA A 263 -10.81 -20.42 17.48
CA ALA A 263 -11.12 -21.17 18.69
C ALA A 263 -11.33 -22.64 18.28
N ARG A 264 -10.43 -23.52 18.77
CA ARG A 264 -10.50 -24.96 18.53
C ARG A 264 -11.75 -25.53 19.15
#